data_f880e4908c4c4e6591ecfb3775d16131
#
_entry.id   f880e4908c4c4e6591ecfb3775d16131
#
_cell.length_a   1.000
_cell.length_b   1.000
_cell.length_c   1.000
_cell.angle_alpha   90.00
_cell.angle_beta   90.00
_cell.angle_gamma   90.00
#
_symmetry.space_group_name_H-M   'P 1'
#
loop_
_entity.id
_entity.type
_entity.pdbx_description
1 polymer ?
#
loop_
_entity_poly.entity_id
_entity_poly.type
_entity_poly.pdbx_seq_one_letter_code
_entity_poly.pdbx_strand_id
1 'polypeptide(L)'
;LSIPKGAVVGIIGGNGAGKSTLFRMIAGSEQSDSGNITLGETVKVAFVEQTRDSLDDNHTVWEAISGGHDILRIGGYEVSSRAYAGRFNFRGTDQQKRVGQLSGGERGRLHLANTLKQGANVLLLDEPSNDLDIETLRALEEAVLSFPGCVLVISHDRWFLDRIATHTL
;
A
#
# COMPACT_ATOMS: atom_id res chain seq x y z
N LEU A 1 -12.67 -15.66 10.31
CA LEU A 1 -11.91 -15.57 9.06
C LEU A 1 -10.45 -15.86 9.37
N SER A 2 -9.82 -16.78 8.62
CA SER A 2 -8.39 -17.07 8.70
C SER A 2 -7.77 -16.76 7.33
N ILE A 3 -6.69 -15.96 7.32
CA ILE A 3 -6.02 -15.53 6.09
C ILE A 3 -4.74 -16.37 5.94
N PRO A 4 -4.58 -17.12 4.83
CA PRO A 4 -3.38 -17.88 4.57
C PRO A 4 -2.14 -16.98 4.39
N LYS A 5 -0.98 -17.48 4.79
CA LYS A 5 0.28 -16.75 4.60
C LYS A 5 0.55 -16.50 3.11
N GLY A 6 0.91 -15.28 2.76
CA GLY A 6 1.18 -14.87 1.38
C GLY A 6 -0.07 -14.75 0.49
N ALA A 7 -1.27 -14.79 1.07
CA ALA A 7 -2.50 -14.61 0.31
C ALA A 7 -2.74 -13.14 -0.05
N VAL A 8 -3.27 -12.92 -1.25
CA VAL A 8 -3.89 -11.65 -1.65
C VAL A 8 -5.39 -11.86 -1.63
N VAL A 9 -6.10 -11.20 -0.72
CA VAL A 9 -7.53 -11.37 -0.49
C VAL A 9 -8.28 -10.15 -0.99
N GLY A 10 -9.06 -10.32 -2.05
CA GLY A 10 -10.00 -9.32 -2.55
C GLY A 10 -11.28 -9.30 -1.70
N ILE A 11 -11.70 -8.13 -1.25
CA ILE A 11 -12.94 -7.95 -0.49
C ILE A 11 -13.93 -7.18 -1.36
N ILE A 12 -15.04 -7.84 -1.69
CA ILE A 12 -16.08 -7.31 -2.57
C ILE A 12 -17.35 -7.10 -1.75
N GLY A 13 -18.06 -6.00 -2.02
CA GLY A 13 -19.34 -5.74 -1.37
C GLY A 13 -19.87 -4.36 -1.72
N GLY A 14 -21.16 -4.15 -1.51
CA GLY A 14 -21.82 -2.86 -1.78
C GLY A 14 -21.25 -1.71 -0.96
N ASN A 15 -21.50 -0.47 -1.40
CA ASN A 15 -21.14 0.70 -0.60
C ASN A 15 -21.91 0.66 0.73
N GLY A 16 -21.24 1.06 1.81
CA GLY A 16 -21.80 1.02 3.16
C GLY A 16 -21.84 -0.37 3.82
N ALA A 17 -21.32 -1.42 3.18
CA ALA A 17 -21.28 -2.77 3.77
C ALA A 17 -20.27 -2.94 4.93
N GLY A 18 -19.58 -1.88 5.32
CA GLY A 18 -18.63 -1.91 6.44
C GLY A 18 -17.22 -2.35 6.10
N LYS A 19 -16.87 -2.43 4.80
CA LYS A 19 -15.54 -2.89 4.36
C LYS A 19 -14.38 -2.03 4.94
N SER A 20 -14.45 -0.72 4.79
CA SER A 20 -13.44 0.21 5.33
C SER A 20 -13.43 0.22 6.86
N THR A 21 -14.60 0.05 7.51
CA THR A 21 -14.72 -0.14 8.96
C THR A 21 -13.97 -1.39 9.41
N LEU A 22 -14.11 -2.51 8.68
CA LEU A 22 -13.35 -3.73 8.95
C LEU A 22 -11.83 -3.47 8.89
N PHE A 23 -11.36 -2.72 7.89
CA PHE A 23 -9.94 -2.39 7.78
C PHE A 23 -9.46 -1.53 8.94
N ARG A 24 -10.24 -0.51 9.36
CA ARG A 24 -9.92 0.31 10.52
C ARG A 24 -9.88 -0.51 11.81
N MET A 25 -10.77 -1.48 11.96
CA MET A 25 -10.76 -2.41 13.10
C MET A 25 -9.51 -3.29 13.08
N ILE A 26 -9.11 -3.83 11.91
CA ILE A 26 -7.88 -4.64 11.77
C ILE A 26 -6.63 -3.77 12.05
N ALA A 27 -6.63 -2.52 11.60
CA ALA A 27 -5.55 -1.56 11.85
C ALA A 27 -5.51 -1.05 13.30
N GLY A 28 -6.54 -1.34 14.11
CA GLY A 28 -6.64 -0.90 15.52
C GLY A 28 -7.07 0.55 15.69
N SER A 29 -7.54 1.22 14.66
CA SER A 29 -8.04 2.59 14.69
C SER A 29 -9.54 2.68 15.04
N GLU A 30 -10.26 1.55 15.02
CA GLU A 30 -11.66 1.45 15.38
C GLU A 30 -11.91 0.17 16.22
N GLN A 31 -12.83 0.21 17.16
CA GLN A 31 -13.18 -0.96 17.98
C GLN A 31 -14.42 -1.66 17.41
N SER A 32 -14.47 -3.00 17.54
CA SER A 32 -15.64 -3.77 17.14
C SER A 32 -16.72 -3.70 18.22
N ASP A 33 -17.99 -3.57 17.80
CA ASP A 33 -19.16 -3.62 18.70
C ASP A 33 -19.33 -5.01 19.33
N SER A 34 -18.89 -6.06 18.64
CA SER A 34 -18.95 -7.45 19.10
C SER A 34 -17.93 -8.32 18.36
N GLY A 35 -17.60 -9.46 18.96
CA GLY A 35 -16.60 -10.36 18.42
C GLY A 35 -15.16 -9.92 18.75
N ASN A 36 -14.17 -10.66 18.23
CA ASN A 36 -12.76 -10.41 18.47
C ASN A 36 -11.96 -10.45 17.18
N ILE A 37 -11.03 -9.49 17.02
CA ILE A 37 -9.98 -9.54 16.00
C ILE A 37 -8.70 -9.89 16.73
N THR A 38 -8.09 -11.01 16.34
CA THR A 38 -6.83 -11.45 16.91
C THR A 38 -5.75 -11.39 15.84
N LEU A 39 -4.75 -10.56 16.05
CA LEU A 39 -3.55 -10.51 15.22
C LEU A 39 -2.46 -11.36 15.87
N GLY A 40 -1.73 -12.12 15.07
CA GLY A 40 -0.57 -12.87 15.57
C GLY A 40 0.51 -11.92 16.09
N GLU A 41 1.34 -12.38 17.03
CA GLU A 41 2.37 -11.55 17.68
C GLU A 41 3.40 -10.92 16.71
N THR A 42 3.61 -11.58 15.57
CA THR A 42 4.56 -11.11 14.54
C THR A 42 3.92 -10.27 13.45
N VAL A 43 2.58 -10.08 13.51
CA VAL A 43 1.83 -9.33 12.49
C VAL A 43 2.11 -7.83 12.65
N LYS A 44 2.58 -7.23 11.56
CA LYS A 44 2.73 -5.77 11.41
C LYS A 44 1.83 -5.32 10.28
N VAL A 45 0.77 -4.62 10.63
CA VAL A 45 -0.21 -4.11 9.67
C VAL A 45 0.24 -2.76 9.15
N ALA A 46 0.20 -2.58 7.84
CA ALA A 46 0.25 -1.27 7.20
C ALA A 46 -1.09 -1.02 6.50
N PHE A 47 -1.71 0.11 6.78
CA PHE A 47 -2.96 0.52 6.20
C PHE A 47 -2.75 1.71 5.27
N VAL A 48 -3.06 1.52 3.99
CA VAL A 48 -3.04 2.58 2.97
C VAL A 48 -4.47 3.08 2.80
N GLU A 49 -4.79 4.14 3.51
CA GLU A 49 -6.02 4.90 3.28
C GLU A 49 -5.86 5.83 2.09
N GLN A 50 -6.99 6.21 1.49
CA GLN A 50 -7.03 7.25 0.43
C GLN A 50 -6.56 8.64 0.90
N THR A 51 -6.35 8.85 2.21
CA THR A 51 -5.89 10.13 2.78
C THR A 51 -4.44 10.41 2.37
N ARG A 52 -4.30 11.32 1.44
CA ARG A 52 -3.05 11.75 0.78
C ARG A 52 -2.26 12.78 1.60
N ASP A 53 -2.60 12.98 2.87
CA ASP A 53 -2.22 14.18 3.64
C ASP A 53 -0.89 14.11 4.41
N SER A 54 -0.13 13.02 4.31
CA SER A 54 1.11 12.86 5.09
C SER A 54 2.41 13.18 4.34
N LEU A 55 2.32 13.63 3.09
CA LEU A 55 3.51 13.91 2.27
C LEU A 55 3.86 15.40 2.32
N ASP A 56 5.11 15.73 2.67
CA ASP A 56 5.61 17.12 2.60
C ASP A 56 5.88 17.52 1.15
N ASP A 57 5.12 18.50 0.67
CA ASP A 57 5.19 19.00 -0.71
C ASP A 57 6.56 19.61 -1.07
N ASN A 58 7.36 20.01 -0.07
CA ASN A 58 8.67 20.60 -0.28
C ASN A 58 9.79 19.58 -0.49
N HIS A 59 9.60 18.34 -0.07
CA HIS A 59 10.56 17.28 -0.30
C HIS A 59 10.60 16.86 -1.77
N THR A 60 11.75 16.39 -2.22
CA THR A 60 11.84 15.61 -3.46
C THR A 60 11.26 14.22 -3.23
N VAL A 61 10.87 13.54 -4.31
CA VAL A 61 10.43 12.14 -4.25
C VAL A 61 11.46 11.26 -3.55
N TRP A 62 12.74 11.45 -3.88
CA TRP A 62 13.82 10.71 -3.24
C TRP A 62 13.90 10.98 -1.73
N GLU A 63 13.85 12.24 -1.31
CA GLU A 63 13.86 12.59 0.12
C GLU A 63 12.64 12.02 0.84
N ALA A 64 11.46 12.10 0.25
CA ALA A 64 10.24 11.57 0.82
C ALA A 64 10.30 10.04 1.03
N ILE A 65 10.95 9.31 0.10
CA ILE A 65 11.15 7.86 0.22
C ILE A 65 12.29 7.54 1.18
N SER A 66 13.42 8.20 1.03
CA SER A 66 14.69 7.82 1.66
C SER A 66 14.93 8.46 3.03
N GLY A 67 14.25 9.58 3.32
CA GLY A 67 14.62 10.42 4.45
C GLY A 67 16.04 10.98 4.33
N GLY A 68 16.58 11.09 3.11
CA GLY A 68 17.95 11.54 2.83
C GLY A 68 19.02 10.45 2.90
N HIS A 69 18.63 9.18 3.04
CA HIS A 69 19.57 8.05 3.14
C HIS A 69 19.70 7.30 1.80
N ASP A 70 20.92 6.97 1.40
CA ASP A 70 21.16 6.19 0.17
C ASP A 70 20.75 4.72 0.31
N ILE A 71 20.76 4.19 1.53
CA ILE A 71 20.38 2.80 1.84
C ILE A 71 19.16 2.79 2.74
N LEU A 72 18.17 1.99 2.36
CA LEU A 72 16.98 1.69 3.15
C LEU A 72 17.09 0.28 3.75
N ARG A 73 16.60 0.12 4.99
CA ARG A 73 16.44 -1.19 5.63
C ARG A 73 14.96 -1.57 5.65
N ILE A 74 14.61 -2.56 4.86
CA ILE A 74 13.23 -3.01 4.69
C ILE A 74 13.16 -4.51 5.00
N GLY A 75 12.37 -4.89 6.02
CA GLY A 75 12.20 -6.31 6.38
C GLY A 75 13.49 -7.06 6.70
N GLY A 76 14.54 -6.34 7.16
CA GLY A 76 15.84 -6.92 7.46
C GLY A 76 16.86 -6.92 6.30
N TYR A 77 16.45 -6.45 5.12
CA TYR A 77 17.32 -6.32 3.95
C TYR A 77 17.71 -4.87 3.69
N GLU A 78 18.94 -4.67 3.20
CA GLU A 78 19.41 -3.37 2.75
C GLU A 78 19.20 -3.22 1.24
N VAL A 79 18.58 -2.10 0.84
CA VAL A 79 18.35 -1.78 -0.58
C VAL A 79 18.74 -0.33 -0.85
N SER A 80 19.28 -0.06 -2.05
CA SER A 80 19.48 1.32 -2.48
C SER A 80 18.14 2.05 -2.55
N SER A 81 18.07 3.24 -1.93
CA SER A 81 16.85 4.06 -1.94
C SER A 81 16.43 4.46 -3.36
N ARG A 82 17.41 4.71 -4.24
CA ARG A 82 17.15 5.05 -5.65
C ARG A 82 16.61 3.85 -6.42
N ALA A 83 17.15 2.65 -6.19
CA ALA A 83 16.63 1.43 -6.79
C ALA A 83 15.23 1.10 -6.27
N TYR A 84 14.98 1.35 -4.98
CA TYR A 84 13.65 1.18 -4.39
C TYR A 84 12.62 2.15 -5.00
N ALA A 85 12.96 3.44 -5.14
CA ALA A 85 12.10 4.41 -5.81
C ALA A 85 11.80 4.01 -7.27
N GLY A 86 12.80 3.44 -7.97
CA GLY A 86 12.64 2.93 -9.33
C GLY A 86 11.59 1.83 -9.48
N ARG A 87 11.35 1.01 -8.44
CA ARG A 87 10.28 -0.01 -8.44
C ARG A 87 8.88 0.60 -8.50
N PHE A 88 8.72 1.83 -8.02
CA PHE A 88 7.48 2.60 -8.08
C PHE A 88 7.46 3.58 -9.27
N ASN A 89 8.24 3.28 -10.30
CA ASN A 89 8.33 4.05 -11.55
C ASN A 89 8.86 5.49 -11.39
N PHE A 90 9.58 5.78 -10.29
CA PHE A 90 10.34 7.02 -10.15
C PHE A 90 11.76 6.78 -10.62
N ARG A 91 12.06 7.12 -11.88
CA ARG A 91 13.36 6.86 -12.51
C ARG A 91 14.10 8.16 -12.81
N GLY A 92 15.42 8.13 -12.69
CA GLY A 92 16.28 9.25 -13.07
C GLY A 92 15.85 10.58 -12.45
N THR A 93 15.47 11.53 -13.30
CA THR A 93 15.06 12.89 -12.89
C THR A 93 13.75 12.94 -12.12
N ASP A 94 12.87 11.93 -12.23
CA ASP A 94 11.61 11.92 -11.49
C ASP A 94 11.83 11.90 -9.98
N GLN A 95 12.93 11.31 -9.53
CA GLN A 95 13.31 11.28 -8.12
C GLN A 95 13.66 12.66 -7.55
N GLN A 96 13.95 13.63 -8.43
CA GLN A 96 14.26 15.00 -8.05
C GLN A 96 13.05 15.94 -8.11
N LYS A 97 11.91 15.48 -8.66
CA LYS A 97 10.67 16.23 -8.64
C LYS A 97 10.23 16.49 -7.20
N ARG A 98 9.70 17.67 -6.93
CA ARG A 98 9.08 17.97 -5.64
C ARG A 98 7.73 17.25 -5.53
N VAL A 99 7.42 16.78 -4.34
CA VAL A 99 6.15 16.08 -4.04
C VAL A 99 4.95 16.95 -4.43
N GLY A 100 5.00 18.28 -4.19
CA GLY A 100 3.96 19.21 -4.58
C GLY A 100 3.71 19.33 -6.08
N GLN A 101 4.64 18.85 -6.93
CA GLN A 101 4.54 18.87 -8.40
C GLN A 101 4.00 17.55 -8.97
N LEU A 102 3.80 16.55 -8.12
CA LEU A 102 3.34 15.23 -8.56
C LEU A 102 1.86 15.23 -8.93
N SER A 103 1.53 14.49 -9.98
CA SER A 103 0.14 14.14 -10.30
C SER A 103 -0.49 13.30 -9.18
N GLY A 104 -1.82 13.16 -9.20
CA GLY A 104 -2.53 12.31 -8.23
C GLY A 104 -2.04 10.87 -8.24
N GLY A 105 -1.79 10.29 -9.42
CA GLY A 105 -1.24 8.95 -9.58
C GLY A 105 0.19 8.82 -9.05
N GLU A 106 1.07 9.80 -9.36
CA GLU A 106 2.43 9.82 -8.82
C GLU A 106 2.45 9.94 -7.30
N ARG A 107 1.56 10.75 -6.71
CA ARG A 107 1.39 10.82 -5.25
C ARG A 107 0.93 9.49 -4.65
N GLY A 108 0.02 8.80 -5.31
CA GLY A 108 -0.43 7.46 -4.90
C GLY A 108 0.72 6.45 -4.87
N ARG A 109 1.56 6.42 -5.92
CA ARG A 109 2.77 5.57 -5.96
C ARG A 109 3.75 5.91 -4.84
N LEU A 110 3.98 7.20 -4.59
CA LEU A 110 4.87 7.65 -3.52
C LEU A 110 4.34 7.25 -2.14
N HIS A 111 3.04 7.39 -1.92
CA HIS A 111 2.40 6.96 -0.68
C HIS A 111 2.53 5.45 -0.47
N LEU A 112 2.27 4.66 -1.52
CA LEU A 112 2.45 3.21 -1.51
C LEU A 112 3.91 2.83 -1.19
N ALA A 113 4.89 3.47 -1.83
CA ALA A 113 6.30 3.25 -1.56
C ALA A 113 6.65 3.52 -0.09
N ASN A 114 6.16 4.62 0.47
CA ASN A 114 6.38 4.98 1.86
C ASN A 114 5.74 4.00 2.85
N THR A 115 4.56 3.48 2.53
CA THR A 115 3.88 2.51 3.37
C THR A 115 4.60 1.16 3.36
N LEU A 116 5.01 0.69 2.19
CA LEU A 116 5.67 -0.61 2.05
C LEU A 116 7.08 -0.65 2.68
N LYS A 117 7.80 0.48 2.73
CA LYS A 117 9.12 0.53 3.38
C LYS A 117 9.08 0.35 4.91
N GLN A 118 7.91 0.49 5.54
CA GLN A 118 7.76 0.34 6.99
C GLN A 118 7.97 -1.10 7.49
N GLY A 119 8.17 -2.05 6.58
CA GLY A 119 8.44 -3.45 6.93
C GLY A 119 7.21 -4.19 7.46
N ALA A 120 6.03 -3.79 7.04
CA ALA A 120 4.79 -4.50 7.31
C ALA A 120 4.80 -5.89 6.64
N ASN A 121 4.05 -6.84 7.23
CA ASN A 121 3.81 -8.16 6.65
C ASN A 121 2.32 -8.44 6.39
N VAL A 122 1.46 -7.48 6.74
CA VAL A 122 0.06 -7.41 6.32
C VAL A 122 -0.22 -6.02 5.77
N LEU A 123 -0.69 -5.96 4.54
CA LEU A 123 -1.02 -4.72 3.84
C LEU A 123 -2.54 -4.63 3.65
N LEU A 124 -3.13 -3.54 4.07
CA LEU A 124 -4.53 -3.21 3.84
C LEU A 124 -4.61 -2.09 2.81
N LEU A 125 -5.30 -2.34 1.70
CA LEU A 125 -5.49 -1.38 0.60
C LEU A 125 -6.99 -1.10 0.43
N ASP A 126 -7.42 0.12 0.72
CA ASP A 126 -8.81 0.53 0.57
C ASP A 126 -8.98 1.35 -0.72
N GLU A 127 -9.66 0.77 -1.70
CA GLU A 127 -9.92 1.32 -3.05
C GLU A 127 -8.64 1.88 -3.72
N PRO A 128 -7.54 1.11 -3.76
CA PRO A 128 -6.25 1.62 -4.19
C PRO A 128 -6.18 1.89 -5.69
N SER A 129 -7.11 1.37 -6.49
CA SER A 129 -7.19 1.56 -7.95
C SER A 129 -7.91 2.84 -8.37
N ASN A 130 -8.60 3.52 -7.44
CA ASN A 130 -9.37 4.73 -7.77
C ASN A 130 -8.45 5.86 -8.24
N ASP A 131 -8.86 6.52 -9.33
CA ASP A 131 -8.17 7.67 -9.93
C ASP A 131 -6.72 7.40 -10.38
N LEU A 132 -6.34 6.12 -10.56
CA LEU A 132 -5.02 5.76 -11.07
C LEU A 132 -5.00 5.71 -12.60
N ASP A 133 -3.93 6.25 -13.18
CA ASP A 133 -3.59 5.97 -14.57
C ASP A 133 -3.07 4.52 -14.75
N ILE A 134 -3.03 4.06 -16.00
CA ILE A 134 -2.66 2.67 -16.33
C ILE A 134 -1.24 2.31 -15.83
N GLU A 135 -0.30 3.24 -15.90
CA GLU A 135 1.08 2.99 -15.45
C GLU A 135 1.15 2.84 -13.94
N THR A 136 0.41 3.68 -13.20
CA THR A 136 0.30 3.60 -11.75
C THR A 136 -0.40 2.31 -11.31
N LEU A 137 -1.46 1.92 -12.01
CA LEU A 137 -2.16 0.66 -11.73
C LEU A 137 -1.25 -0.56 -11.90
N ARG A 138 -0.44 -0.58 -12.97
CA ARG A 138 0.56 -1.64 -13.18
C ARG A 138 1.63 -1.68 -12.08
N ALA A 139 2.14 -0.53 -11.67
CA ALA A 139 3.11 -0.46 -10.58
C ALA A 139 2.50 -0.95 -9.25
N LEU A 140 1.23 -0.66 -9.00
CA LEU A 140 0.48 -1.18 -7.85
C LEU A 140 0.33 -2.71 -7.93
N GLU A 141 -0.07 -3.26 -9.09
CA GLU A 141 -0.18 -4.71 -9.30
C GLU A 141 1.16 -5.41 -9.02
N GLU A 142 2.25 -4.91 -9.60
CA GLU A 142 3.59 -5.46 -9.38
C GLU A 142 4.01 -5.41 -7.91
N ALA A 143 3.72 -4.30 -7.23
CA ALA A 143 4.03 -4.14 -5.81
C ALA A 143 3.24 -5.12 -4.94
N VAL A 144 1.94 -5.32 -5.21
CA VAL A 144 1.10 -6.29 -4.51
C VAL A 144 1.57 -7.72 -4.75
N LEU A 145 1.82 -8.10 -6.01
CA LEU A 145 2.27 -9.45 -6.37
C LEU A 145 3.66 -9.79 -5.85
N SER A 146 4.53 -8.79 -5.68
CA SER A 146 5.87 -8.98 -5.12
C SER A 146 5.94 -8.82 -3.60
N PHE A 147 4.83 -8.49 -2.94
CA PHE A 147 4.80 -8.28 -1.50
C PHE A 147 4.96 -9.62 -0.75
N PRO A 148 5.96 -9.75 0.14
CA PRO A 148 6.27 -11.04 0.78
C PRO A 148 5.31 -11.43 1.91
N GLY A 149 4.26 -10.62 2.16
CA GLY A 149 3.27 -10.80 3.21
C GLY A 149 1.87 -11.09 2.67
N CYS A 150 0.87 -10.88 3.52
CA CYS A 150 -0.53 -10.96 3.14
C CYS A 150 -1.04 -9.59 2.71
N VAL A 151 -1.89 -9.54 1.69
CA VAL A 151 -2.55 -8.31 1.24
C VAL A 151 -4.05 -8.49 1.30
N LEU A 152 -4.75 -7.55 1.89
CA LEU A 152 -6.20 -7.44 1.83
C LEU A 152 -6.52 -6.20 1.01
N VAL A 153 -7.36 -6.37 0.01
CA VAL A 153 -7.72 -5.29 -0.92
C VAL A 153 -9.21 -5.14 -0.98
N ILE A 154 -9.72 -3.98 -0.65
CA ILE A 154 -11.08 -3.57 -0.97
C ILE A 154 -11.01 -2.89 -2.33
N SER A 155 -11.75 -3.38 -3.31
CA SER A 155 -11.89 -2.69 -4.60
C SER A 155 -13.22 -3.04 -5.27
N HIS A 156 -13.75 -2.07 -6.00
CA HIS A 156 -14.87 -2.26 -6.92
C HIS A 156 -14.41 -2.64 -8.34
N ASP A 157 -13.12 -2.49 -8.62
CA ASP A 157 -12.50 -2.88 -9.88
C ASP A 157 -12.24 -4.39 -9.91
N ARG A 158 -13.17 -5.13 -10.53
CA ARG A 158 -13.06 -6.59 -10.67
C ARG A 158 -11.89 -7.00 -11.53
N TRP A 159 -11.58 -6.23 -12.56
CA TRP A 159 -10.45 -6.53 -13.44
C TRP A 159 -9.12 -6.44 -12.70
N PHE A 160 -8.96 -5.43 -11.85
CA PHE A 160 -7.81 -5.32 -10.97
C PHE A 160 -7.72 -6.50 -9.99
N LEU A 161 -8.83 -6.85 -9.32
CA LEU A 161 -8.86 -7.97 -8.37
C LEU A 161 -8.58 -9.31 -9.06
N ASP A 162 -9.13 -9.57 -10.24
CA ASP A 162 -8.90 -10.81 -10.99
C ASP A 162 -7.42 -11.03 -11.34
N ARG A 163 -6.62 -9.96 -11.41
CA ARG A 163 -5.19 -10.03 -11.72
C ARG A 163 -4.30 -10.28 -10.51
N ILE A 164 -4.73 -9.88 -9.32
CA ILE A 164 -3.89 -9.94 -8.12
C ILE A 164 -4.41 -10.87 -7.04
N ALA A 165 -5.73 -11.07 -6.92
CA ALA A 165 -6.31 -11.79 -5.81
C ALA A 165 -6.13 -13.30 -5.96
N THR A 166 -5.64 -13.93 -4.89
CA THR A 166 -5.61 -15.39 -4.75
C THR A 166 -6.88 -15.94 -4.12
N HIS A 167 -7.61 -15.09 -3.40
CA HIS A 167 -8.87 -15.40 -2.72
C HIS A 167 -9.81 -14.21 -2.80
N THR A 168 -11.12 -14.46 -2.74
CA THR A 168 -12.15 -13.41 -2.73
C THR A 168 -13.12 -13.63 -1.57
N LEU A 169 -13.53 -12.56 -0.92
CA LEU A 169 -14.51 -12.49 0.18
C LEU A 169 -15.66 -11.58 -0.20
#